data_890340b83efecb163033da26d14273f4
#
_entry.id   890340b83efecb163033da26d14273f4
#
_cell.length_a   1.000
_cell.length_b   1.000
_cell.length_c   1.000
_cell.angle_alpha   90.00
_cell.angle_beta   90.00
_cell.angle_gamma   90.00
#
_symmetry.space_group_name_H-M   'P 1'
#
loop_
_entity.id
_entity.type
_entity.pdbx_description
1 polymer ?
#
loop_
_entity_poly.entity_id
_entity_poly.type
_entity_poly.pdbx_seq_one_letter_code
_entity_poly.pdbx_strand_id
1 'polypeptide(L)'
;MTNRYFKQLLLAEIGEEGQKRLNGSSAVIAGCGGLGTVIANNLVRSGVGRVIIVDRDFIELDNLHRQILFDEDDIRKGLPKAVAAAEKLRRIDSDITIEPVVADLTAGNIEQIIKGADIVLDGTDNFETRFLINEACVKLGIPWIYAGVVATYGMVFSIIPGETPCLQCFIRELPGPDESPTCDTVGVLGTAVNIIASVEVTEGLKILMGRQDSLIRKLIYIDAWQGTWSAYEIKKDDKRCPVCDERQFAFLEKGK
;
A
#
# COMPACT_ATOMS: atom_id res chain seq x y z
N MET A 1 14.84 -12.67 27.66
CA MET A 1 13.66 -12.80 26.77
C MET A 1 14.13 -12.75 25.33
N THR A 2 13.68 -13.65 24.49
CA THR A 2 14.07 -13.65 23.06
C THR A 2 13.38 -12.45 22.39
N ASN A 3 14.16 -11.58 21.74
CA ASN A 3 13.62 -10.45 21.00
C ASN A 3 12.76 -10.99 19.82
N ARG A 4 11.53 -10.52 19.66
CA ARG A 4 10.59 -10.89 18.58
C ARG A 4 11.23 -10.76 17.19
N TYR A 5 12.03 -9.72 16.99
CA TYR A 5 12.67 -9.39 15.72
C TYR A 5 14.11 -9.93 15.60
N PHE A 6 14.52 -10.87 16.48
CA PHE A 6 15.91 -11.34 16.51
C PHE A 6 16.46 -11.76 15.13
N LYS A 7 15.67 -12.50 14.35
CA LYS A 7 16.10 -12.93 13.01
C LYS A 7 16.21 -11.77 12.02
N GLN A 8 15.38 -10.75 12.17
CA GLN A 8 15.42 -9.53 11.35
C GLN A 8 16.62 -8.64 11.72
N LEU A 9 16.98 -8.58 13.00
CA LEU A 9 18.16 -7.86 13.48
C LEU A 9 19.49 -8.41 12.94
N LEU A 10 19.53 -9.68 12.54
CA LEU A 10 20.73 -10.30 11.95
C LEU A 10 20.98 -9.88 10.50
N LEU A 11 19.98 -9.28 9.83
CA LEU A 11 20.13 -8.78 8.47
C LEU A 11 20.92 -7.48 8.48
N ALA A 12 22.01 -7.42 7.70
CA ALA A 12 22.86 -6.24 7.61
C ALA A 12 22.09 -5.01 7.08
N GLU A 13 21.08 -5.23 6.27
CA GLU A 13 20.19 -4.21 5.69
C GLU A 13 19.29 -3.55 6.73
N ILE A 14 18.99 -4.24 7.83
CA ILE A 14 18.09 -3.78 8.90
C ILE A 14 18.90 -3.45 10.16
N GLY A 15 19.44 -4.46 10.84
CA GLY A 15 20.17 -4.30 12.08
C GLY A 15 19.35 -3.67 13.22
N GLU A 16 20.02 -3.26 14.29
CA GLU A 16 19.35 -2.61 15.43
C GLU A 16 18.82 -1.23 15.07
N GLU A 17 19.56 -0.46 14.28
CA GLU A 17 19.18 0.90 13.90
C GLU A 17 17.95 0.91 12.96
N GLY A 18 17.92 0.01 11.97
CA GLY A 18 16.76 -0.16 11.09
C GLY A 18 15.52 -0.57 11.86
N GLN A 19 15.66 -1.55 12.79
CA GLN A 19 14.53 -1.96 13.63
C GLN A 19 14.01 -0.83 14.53
N LYS A 20 14.92 -0.04 15.10
CA LYS A 20 14.55 1.11 15.91
C LYS A 20 13.75 2.14 15.10
N ARG A 21 14.14 2.39 13.85
CA ARG A 21 13.40 3.28 12.94
C ARG A 21 12.02 2.72 12.62
N LEU A 22 11.91 1.42 12.29
CA LEU A 22 10.62 0.77 12.05
C LEU A 22 9.69 0.90 13.26
N ASN A 23 10.18 0.66 14.47
CA ASN A 23 9.39 0.76 15.69
C ASN A 23 8.92 2.21 15.97
N GLY A 24 9.64 3.21 15.48
CA GLY A 24 9.26 4.63 15.59
C GLY A 24 8.42 5.14 14.42
N SER A 25 8.15 4.32 13.40
CA SER A 25 7.49 4.73 12.17
C SER A 25 5.98 4.45 12.16
N SER A 26 5.29 5.19 11.30
CA SER A 26 3.86 5.08 11.07
C SER A 26 3.53 4.87 9.59
N ALA A 27 2.61 3.94 9.30
CA ALA A 27 2.15 3.63 7.95
C ALA A 27 0.63 3.70 7.85
N VAL A 28 0.12 4.23 6.74
CA VAL A 28 -1.30 4.15 6.36
C VAL A 28 -1.46 3.15 5.24
N ILE A 29 -2.42 2.25 5.38
CA ILE A 29 -2.82 1.29 4.36
C ILE A 29 -4.17 1.73 3.80
N ALA A 30 -4.19 2.08 2.54
CA ALA A 30 -5.40 2.44 1.83
C ALA A 30 -6.05 1.20 1.24
N GLY A 31 -7.12 0.70 1.86
CA GLY A 31 -7.78 -0.56 1.51
C GLY A 31 -7.25 -1.76 2.32
N CYS A 32 -8.16 -2.66 2.71
CA CYS A 32 -7.87 -3.90 3.46
C CYS A 32 -8.39 -5.12 2.71
N GLY A 33 -8.25 -5.11 1.39
CA GLY A 33 -8.56 -6.21 0.49
C GLY A 33 -7.41 -7.22 0.34
N GLY A 34 -7.24 -7.75 -0.86
CA GLY A 34 -6.18 -8.73 -1.16
C GLY A 34 -4.79 -8.21 -0.82
N LEU A 35 -4.37 -7.08 -1.41
CA LEU A 35 -3.07 -6.45 -1.11
C LEU A 35 -3.01 -5.98 0.34
N GLY A 36 -4.01 -5.21 0.79
CA GLY A 36 -4.00 -4.57 2.12
C GLY A 36 -3.86 -5.54 3.29
N THR A 37 -4.45 -6.74 3.22
CA THR A 37 -4.30 -7.76 4.28
C THR A 37 -2.87 -8.30 4.37
N VAL A 38 -2.20 -8.49 3.24
CA VAL A 38 -0.80 -8.92 3.19
C VAL A 38 0.12 -7.80 3.65
N ILE A 39 -0.13 -6.56 3.19
CA ILE A 39 0.60 -5.36 3.61
C ILE A 39 0.54 -5.22 5.13
N ALA A 40 -0.66 -5.22 5.70
CA ALA A 40 -0.87 -5.07 7.14
C ALA A 40 -0.16 -6.17 7.96
N ASN A 41 -0.30 -7.44 7.54
CA ASN A 41 0.39 -8.56 8.16
C ASN A 41 1.91 -8.38 8.15
N ASN A 42 2.49 -7.98 7.02
CA ASN A 42 3.93 -7.87 6.86
C ASN A 42 4.49 -6.65 7.60
N LEU A 43 3.82 -5.49 7.61
CA LEU A 43 4.24 -4.32 8.38
C LEU A 43 4.27 -4.60 9.89
N VAL A 44 3.20 -5.21 10.42
CA VAL A 44 3.12 -5.57 11.84
C VAL A 44 4.20 -6.58 12.21
N ARG A 45 4.42 -7.62 11.40
CA ARG A 45 5.48 -8.61 11.65
C ARG A 45 6.89 -8.04 11.52
N SER A 46 7.06 -6.96 10.76
CA SER A 46 8.33 -6.24 10.63
C SER A 46 8.56 -5.22 11.75
N GLY A 47 7.55 -4.96 12.60
CA GLY A 47 7.70 -4.08 13.74
C GLY A 47 7.53 -2.58 13.41
N VAL A 48 6.68 -2.25 12.42
CA VAL A 48 6.27 -0.86 12.18
C VAL A 48 5.38 -0.41 13.33
N GLY A 49 5.80 0.62 14.07
CA GLY A 49 5.23 0.95 15.38
C GLY A 49 3.78 1.41 15.38
N ARG A 50 3.31 2.01 14.26
CA ARG A 50 1.90 2.42 14.10
C ARG A 50 1.41 2.09 12.71
N VAL A 51 0.27 1.39 12.62
CA VAL A 51 -0.38 1.01 11.35
C VAL A 51 -1.82 1.45 11.37
N ILE A 52 -2.20 2.30 10.42
CA ILE A 52 -3.57 2.77 10.21
C ILE A 52 -4.13 2.02 9.02
N ILE A 53 -5.28 1.36 9.18
CA ILE A 53 -5.93 0.55 8.14
C ILE A 53 -7.25 1.20 7.77
N VAL A 54 -7.38 1.66 6.54
CA VAL A 54 -8.58 2.36 6.04
C VAL A 54 -9.35 1.45 5.11
N ASP A 55 -10.55 1.03 5.49
CA ASP A 55 -11.45 0.24 4.66
C ASP A 55 -12.86 0.29 5.24
N ARG A 56 -13.88 0.48 4.39
CA ARG A 56 -15.29 0.53 4.80
C ARG A 56 -16.00 -0.82 4.71
N ASP A 57 -15.45 -1.75 3.90
CA ASP A 57 -16.14 -2.97 3.48
C ASP A 57 -16.24 -4.00 4.59
N PHE A 58 -17.14 -4.96 4.36
CA PHE A 58 -17.29 -6.18 5.15
C PHE A 58 -16.63 -7.36 4.42
N ILE A 59 -16.40 -8.43 5.18
CA ILE A 59 -15.76 -9.63 4.67
C ILE A 59 -16.81 -10.52 4.02
N GLU A 60 -16.55 -10.97 2.78
CA GLU A 60 -17.39 -11.88 2.01
C GLU A 60 -16.67 -13.19 1.74
N LEU A 61 -17.44 -14.25 1.41
CA LEU A 61 -16.89 -15.60 1.24
C LEU A 61 -15.88 -15.68 0.08
N ASP A 62 -16.15 -14.99 -1.02
CA ASP A 62 -15.28 -14.91 -2.20
C ASP A 62 -13.99 -14.11 -1.95
N ASN A 63 -13.88 -13.43 -0.82
CA ASN A 63 -12.65 -12.72 -0.42
C ASN A 63 -11.59 -13.68 0.16
N LEU A 64 -12.01 -14.77 0.79
CA LEU A 64 -11.12 -15.62 1.61
C LEU A 64 -9.98 -16.27 0.83
N HIS A 65 -10.13 -16.49 -0.48
CA HIS A 65 -9.08 -17.10 -1.32
C HIS A 65 -7.84 -16.20 -1.48
N ARG A 66 -7.95 -14.87 -1.18
CA ARG A 66 -6.87 -13.91 -1.39
C ARG A 66 -6.65 -12.92 -0.22
N GLN A 67 -7.59 -12.75 0.67
CA GLN A 67 -7.51 -11.85 1.84
C GLN A 67 -7.06 -12.62 3.08
N ILE A 68 -5.75 -12.79 3.23
CA ILE A 68 -5.12 -13.78 4.15
C ILE A 68 -5.35 -13.56 5.64
N LEU A 69 -5.80 -12.40 6.05
CA LEU A 69 -6.10 -12.13 7.47
C LEU A 69 -7.47 -12.65 7.90
N PHE A 70 -8.35 -12.98 6.96
CA PHE A 70 -9.74 -13.29 7.26
C PHE A 70 -10.06 -14.79 7.16
N ASP A 71 -11.07 -15.19 7.90
CA ASP A 71 -11.62 -16.53 7.91
C ASP A 71 -13.17 -16.51 8.01
N GLU A 72 -13.78 -17.69 7.98
CA GLU A 72 -15.24 -17.80 8.05
C GLU A 72 -15.83 -17.30 9.39
N ASP A 73 -15.05 -17.30 10.49
CA ASP A 73 -15.51 -16.74 11.77
C ASP A 73 -15.69 -15.22 11.69
N ASP A 74 -14.85 -14.53 10.91
CA ASP A 74 -14.97 -13.10 10.72
C ASP A 74 -16.24 -12.74 9.94
N ILE A 75 -16.60 -13.55 8.93
CA ILE A 75 -17.87 -13.42 8.21
C ILE A 75 -19.05 -13.58 9.17
N ARG A 76 -19.01 -14.60 10.02
CA ARG A 76 -20.09 -14.85 11.02
C ARG A 76 -20.23 -13.71 12.03
N LYS A 77 -19.14 -13.06 12.38
CA LYS A 77 -19.15 -11.90 13.30
C LYS A 77 -19.66 -10.62 12.63
N GLY A 78 -19.66 -10.54 11.32
CA GLY A 78 -20.10 -9.36 10.59
C GLY A 78 -19.27 -8.10 10.85
N LEU A 79 -17.97 -8.24 11.10
CA LEU A 79 -17.09 -7.10 11.36
C LEU A 79 -16.63 -6.43 10.04
N PRO A 80 -16.47 -5.10 10.03
CA PRO A 80 -15.78 -4.41 8.95
C PRO A 80 -14.35 -4.94 8.78
N LYS A 81 -13.84 -4.99 7.53
CA LYS A 81 -12.49 -5.50 7.21
C LYS A 81 -11.40 -4.87 8.07
N ALA A 82 -11.39 -3.54 8.18
CA ALA A 82 -10.38 -2.82 8.97
C ALA A 82 -10.40 -3.24 10.45
N VAL A 83 -11.59 -3.44 11.04
CA VAL A 83 -11.75 -3.85 12.45
C VAL A 83 -11.27 -5.28 12.66
N ALA A 84 -11.73 -6.22 11.83
CA ALA A 84 -11.33 -7.62 11.90
C ALA A 84 -9.82 -7.80 11.74
N ALA A 85 -9.21 -7.08 10.77
CA ALA A 85 -7.77 -7.06 10.57
C ALA A 85 -7.04 -6.55 11.82
N ALA A 86 -7.48 -5.43 12.40
CA ALA A 86 -6.86 -4.86 13.59
C ALA A 86 -6.92 -5.80 14.80
N GLU A 87 -8.04 -6.49 15.01
CA GLU A 87 -8.17 -7.49 16.10
C GLU A 87 -7.19 -8.65 15.94
N LYS A 88 -7.01 -9.16 14.73
CA LYS A 88 -6.07 -10.26 14.44
C LYS A 88 -4.61 -9.83 14.55
N LEU A 89 -4.29 -8.66 14.04
CA LEU A 89 -2.94 -8.12 14.05
C LEU A 89 -2.44 -7.79 15.48
N ARG A 90 -3.31 -7.27 16.35
CA ARG A 90 -2.97 -7.06 17.78
C ARG A 90 -2.62 -8.35 18.51
N ARG A 91 -3.07 -9.50 18.04
CA ARG A 91 -2.67 -10.82 18.58
C ARG A 91 -1.31 -11.29 18.06
N ILE A 92 -0.84 -10.75 16.91
CA ILE A 92 0.49 -11.00 16.36
C ILE A 92 1.52 -10.20 17.12
N ASP A 93 1.25 -8.89 17.33
CA ASP A 93 2.11 -8.00 18.07
C ASP A 93 1.30 -6.99 18.87
N SER A 94 1.34 -7.13 20.21
CA SER A 94 0.59 -6.27 21.13
C SER A 94 1.25 -4.92 21.41
N ASP A 95 2.52 -4.75 21.01
CA ASP A 95 3.28 -3.54 21.26
C ASP A 95 3.08 -2.49 20.15
N ILE A 96 2.49 -2.91 19.01
CA ILE A 96 2.22 -2.05 17.86
C ILE A 96 0.83 -1.39 18.01
N THR A 97 0.77 -0.10 17.72
CA THR A 97 -0.49 0.64 17.64
C THR A 97 -1.17 0.36 16.29
N ILE A 98 -2.36 -0.26 16.33
CA ILE A 98 -3.13 -0.58 15.13
C ILE A 98 -4.47 0.14 15.17
N GLU A 99 -4.72 1.03 14.23
CA GLU A 99 -5.88 1.90 14.15
C GLU A 99 -6.76 1.54 12.96
N PRO A 100 -7.93 0.91 13.17
CA PRO A 100 -8.89 0.70 12.11
C PRO A 100 -9.69 1.98 11.84
N VAL A 101 -9.83 2.35 10.57
CA VAL A 101 -10.66 3.46 10.11
C VAL A 101 -11.70 2.90 9.14
N VAL A 102 -12.95 2.82 9.59
CA VAL A 102 -14.07 2.32 8.77
C VAL A 102 -14.65 3.47 7.96
N ALA A 103 -14.03 3.74 6.83
CA ALA A 103 -14.41 4.85 5.94
C ALA A 103 -13.89 4.63 4.51
N ASP A 104 -14.55 5.29 3.54
CA ASP A 104 -13.94 5.56 2.24
C ASP A 104 -12.84 6.61 2.35
N LEU A 105 -11.82 6.48 1.52
CA LEU A 105 -10.91 7.60 1.25
C LEU A 105 -11.59 8.55 0.27
N THR A 106 -11.80 9.78 0.71
CA THR A 106 -12.44 10.84 -0.06
C THR A 106 -11.60 12.12 -0.03
N ALA A 107 -11.89 13.06 -0.93
CA ALA A 107 -11.26 14.39 -0.93
C ALA A 107 -11.44 15.13 0.40
N GLY A 108 -12.52 14.84 1.14
CA GLY A 108 -12.85 15.47 2.42
C GLY A 108 -12.07 14.92 3.62
N ASN A 109 -11.52 13.71 3.54
CA ASN A 109 -10.88 13.07 4.71
C ASN A 109 -9.45 12.60 4.51
N ILE A 110 -9.01 12.35 3.27
CA ILE A 110 -7.71 11.72 3.01
C ILE A 110 -6.54 12.49 3.60
N GLU A 111 -6.51 13.82 3.44
CA GLU A 111 -5.42 14.64 3.98
C GLU A 111 -5.32 14.53 5.51
N GLN A 112 -6.46 14.44 6.20
CA GLN A 112 -6.48 14.27 7.65
C GLN A 112 -6.01 12.87 8.06
N ILE A 113 -6.44 11.82 7.34
CA ILE A 113 -6.09 10.43 7.65
C ILE A 113 -4.59 10.17 7.48
N ILE A 114 -3.98 10.66 6.39
CA ILE A 114 -2.56 10.41 6.11
C ILE A 114 -1.61 11.40 6.76
N LYS A 115 -2.13 12.49 7.35
CA LYS A 115 -1.31 13.53 7.97
C LYS A 115 -0.43 12.97 9.08
N GLY A 116 0.88 13.16 8.93
CA GLY A 116 1.88 12.72 9.91
C GLY A 116 2.22 11.23 9.80
N ALA A 117 1.73 10.52 8.79
CA ALA A 117 2.26 9.21 8.44
C ALA A 117 3.60 9.35 7.72
N ASP A 118 4.49 8.38 7.92
CA ASP A 118 5.79 8.33 7.25
C ASP A 118 5.69 7.71 5.84
N ILE A 119 4.62 6.94 5.59
CA ILE A 119 4.35 6.31 4.30
C ILE A 119 2.87 5.95 4.14
N VAL A 120 2.40 5.93 2.87
CA VAL A 120 1.12 5.33 2.48
C VAL A 120 1.37 4.13 1.57
N LEU A 121 0.64 3.03 1.76
CA LEU A 121 0.70 1.82 0.93
C LEU A 121 -0.65 1.56 0.26
N ASP A 122 -0.60 1.14 -1.01
CA ASP A 122 -1.77 0.97 -1.88
C ASP A 122 -2.38 -0.43 -1.79
N GLY A 123 -3.41 -0.57 -0.96
CA GLY A 123 -4.25 -1.77 -0.93
C GLY A 123 -5.54 -1.65 -1.76
N THR A 124 -5.66 -0.62 -2.61
CA THR A 124 -6.88 -0.31 -3.38
C THR A 124 -6.98 -1.12 -4.67
N ASP A 125 -8.18 -1.18 -5.23
CA ASP A 125 -8.50 -1.88 -6.47
C ASP A 125 -8.98 -0.95 -7.61
N ASN A 126 -9.03 0.38 -7.36
CA ASN A 126 -9.54 1.34 -8.32
C ASN A 126 -8.63 2.56 -8.51
N PHE A 127 -8.63 3.10 -9.72
CA PHE A 127 -7.78 4.23 -10.08
C PHE A 127 -8.23 5.56 -9.49
N GLU A 128 -9.52 5.76 -9.24
CA GLU A 128 -10.01 7.02 -8.67
C GLU A 128 -9.40 7.27 -7.28
N THR A 129 -9.40 6.25 -6.42
CA THR A 129 -8.74 6.31 -5.12
C THR A 129 -7.23 6.48 -5.25
N ARG A 130 -6.58 5.83 -6.21
CA ARG A 130 -5.13 5.97 -6.46
C ARG A 130 -4.75 7.39 -6.88
N PHE A 131 -5.53 8.01 -7.74
CA PHE A 131 -5.32 9.42 -8.12
C PHE A 131 -5.47 10.35 -6.91
N LEU A 132 -6.46 10.11 -6.08
CA LEU A 132 -6.67 10.86 -4.84
C LEU A 132 -5.49 10.70 -3.86
N ILE A 133 -5.02 9.45 -3.64
CA ILE A 133 -3.83 9.16 -2.82
C ILE A 133 -2.61 9.89 -3.38
N ASN A 134 -2.39 9.79 -4.69
CA ASN A 134 -1.26 10.45 -5.35
C ASN A 134 -1.25 11.96 -5.10
N GLU A 135 -2.38 12.62 -5.30
CA GLU A 135 -2.48 14.07 -5.09
C GLU A 135 -2.26 14.46 -3.62
N ALA A 136 -2.88 13.73 -2.68
CA ALA A 136 -2.72 13.99 -1.25
C ALA A 136 -1.27 13.77 -0.79
N CYS A 137 -0.65 12.67 -1.22
CA CYS A 137 0.74 12.35 -0.89
C CYS A 137 1.72 13.36 -1.49
N VAL A 138 1.57 13.75 -2.76
CA VAL A 138 2.40 14.79 -3.39
C VAL A 138 2.21 16.13 -2.71
N LYS A 139 0.97 16.50 -2.35
CA LYS A 139 0.66 17.76 -1.68
C LYS A 139 1.31 17.86 -0.31
N LEU A 140 1.25 16.78 0.48
CA LEU A 140 1.76 16.72 1.85
C LEU A 140 3.24 16.31 1.93
N GLY A 141 3.87 15.92 0.81
CA GLY A 141 5.25 15.45 0.79
C GLY A 141 5.45 14.08 1.43
N ILE A 142 4.41 13.24 1.47
CA ILE A 142 4.45 11.91 2.07
C ILE A 142 4.77 10.88 0.99
N PRO A 143 5.82 10.03 1.15
CA PRO A 143 6.07 8.91 0.24
C PRO A 143 4.89 7.95 0.20
N TRP A 144 4.63 7.36 -0.99
CA TRP A 144 3.68 6.28 -1.09
C TRP A 144 4.12 5.22 -2.09
N ILE A 145 3.66 4.00 -1.91
CA ILE A 145 3.93 2.92 -2.83
C ILE A 145 2.64 2.62 -3.60
N TYR A 146 2.71 2.82 -4.91
CA TYR A 146 1.68 2.35 -5.84
C TYR A 146 1.83 0.86 -6.03
N ALA A 147 0.76 0.10 -5.89
CA ALA A 147 0.68 -1.29 -6.24
C ALA A 147 -0.65 -1.61 -6.94
N GLY A 148 -0.61 -2.56 -7.86
CA GLY A 148 -1.80 -3.07 -8.53
C GLY A 148 -1.58 -4.51 -8.93
N VAL A 149 -2.61 -5.34 -8.80
CA VAL A 149 -2.59 -6.75 -9.18
C VAL A 149 -3.89 -7.11 -9.89
N VAL A 150 -3.77 -7.86 -10.95
CA VAL A 150 -4.91 -8.38 -11.71
C VAL A 150 -4.48 -9.67 -12.41
N ALA A 151 -5.38 -10.62 -12.59
CA ALA A 151 -5.08 -11.92 -13.17
C ALA A 151 -3.89 -12.61 -12.45
N THR A 152 -2.77 -12.79 -13.13
CA THR A 152 -1.56 -13.45 -12.59
C THR A 152 -0.40 -12.50 -12.36
N TYR A 153 -0.57 -11.22 -12.67
CA TYR A 153 0.50 -10.23 -12.67
C TYR A 153 0.15 -8.97 -11.87
N GLY A 154 1.17 -8.21 -11.53
CA GLY A 154 1.01 -6.93 -10.89
C GLY A 154 2.23 -6.04 -11.02
N MET A 155 2.09 -4.84 -10.51
CA MET A 155 3.09 -3.78 -10.58
C MET A 155 3.27 -3.13 -9.22
N VAL A 156 4.51 -2.64 -8.98
CA VAL A 156 4.85 -1.85 -7.79
C VAL A 156 5.73 -0.69 -8.22
N PHE A 157 5.46 0.50 -7.68
CA PHE A 157 6.30 1.67 -7.92
C PHE A 157 6.37 2.58 -6.68
N SER A 158 7.59 2.90 -6.27
CA SER A 158 7.83 3.81 -5.15
C SER A 158 7.74 5.26 -5.61
N ILE A 159 6.75 6.00 -5.09
CA ILE A 159 6.53 7.41 -5.38
C ILE A 159 7.01 8.25 -4.20
N ILE A 160 8.12 8.97 -4.41
CA ILE A 160 8.71 9.87 -3.44
C ILE A 160 8.54 11.29 -3.96
N PRO A 161 7.69 12.11 -3.34
CA PRO A 161 7.45 13.48 -3.79
C PRO A 161 8.74 14.29 -3.93
N GLY A 162 8.93 14.86 -5.13
CA GLY A 162 10.13 15.63 -5.46
C GLY A 162 11.32 14.82 -5.98
N GLU A 163 11.34 13.48 -5.81
CA GLU A 163 12.45 12.64 -6.23
C GLU A 163 12.12 11.70 -7.41
N THR A 164 10.94 11.07 -7.37
CA THR A 164 10.50 10.16 -8.44
C THR A 164 9.32 10.76 -9.22
N PRO A 165 9.01 10.25 -10.43
CA PRO A 165 7.74 10.52 -11.07
C PRO A 165 6.57 10.16 -10.16
N CYS A 166 5.49 10.96 -10.16
CA CYS A 166 4.26 10.59 -9.47
C CYS A 166 3.36 9.71 -10.39
N LEU A 167 2.25 9.19 -9.87
CA LEU A 167 1.36 8.34 -10.65
C LEU A 167 0.91 9.02 -11.96
N GLN A 168 0.54 10.30 -11.91
CA GLN A 168 0.07 11.05 -13.07
C GLN A 168 1.18 11.44 -14.06
N CYS A 169 2.44 11.13 -13.78
CA CYS A 169 3.50 11.22 -14.79
C CYS A 169 3.42 10.10 -15.85
N PHE A 170 2.84 8.93 -15.49
CA PHE A 170 2.76 7.78 -16.40
C PHE A 170 1.33 7.26 -16.61
N ILE A 171 0.40 7.53 -15.71
CA ILE A 171 -1.04 7.31 -15.92
C ILE A 171 -1.69 8.70 -15.88
N ARG A 172 -1.80 9.34 -17.05
CA ARG A 172 -2.16 10.75 -17.11
C ARG A 172 -3.62 11.03 -16.84
N GLU A 173 -4.47 10.14 -17.27
CA GLU A 173 -5.93 10.26 -17.19
C GLU A 173 -6.49 9.04 -16.49
N LEU A 174 -7.64 9.24 -15.84
CA LEU A 174 -8.38 8.15 -15.24
C LEU A 174 -8.83 7.18 -16.35
N PRO A 175 -8.43 5.89 -16.31
CA PRO A 175 -8.91 4.93 -17.30
C PRO A 175 -10.42 4.86 -17.31
N GLY A 176 -11.01 4.77 -18.49
CA GLY A 176 -12.46 4.55 -18.64
C GLY A 176 -12.89 3.21 -18.04
N PRO A 177 -14.21 3.03 -17.79
CA PRO A 177 -14.74 1.83 -17.11
C PRO A 177 -14.32 0.50 -17.75
N ASP A 178 -14.12 0.46 -19.07
CA ASP A 178 -13.77 -0.75 -19.84
C ASP A 178 -12.32 -0.76 -20.35
N GLU A 179 -11.53 0.25 -20.00
CA GLU A 179 -10.16 0.41 -20.52
C GLU A 179 -9.10 -0.34 -19.70
N SER A 180 -9.45 -0.77 -18.50
CA SER A 180 -8.53 -1.51 -17.62
C SER A 180 -9.19 -2.78 -17.10
N PRO A 181 -8.50 -3.93 -17.17
CA PRO A 181 -8.99 -5.14 -16.55
C PRO A 181 -9.04 -4.96 -15.03
N THR A 182 -10.11 -5.47 -14.41
CA THR A 182 -10.31 -5.48 -12.95
C THR A 182 -10.31 -6.91 -12.43
N CYS A 183 -10.17 -7.09 -11.12
CA CYS A 183 -10.30 -8.41 -10.51
C CYS A 183 -11.68 -9.03 -10.75
N ASP A 184 -12.72 -8.21 -10.90
CA ASP A 184 -14.09 -8.67 -11.15
C ASP A 184 -14.31 -9.12 -12.60
N THR A 185 -13.56 -8.57 -13.56
CA THR A 185 -13.72 -8.91 -14.98
C THR A 185 -12.83 -10.07 -15.44
N VAL A 186 -11.62 -10.19 -14.90
CA VAL A 186 -10.65 -11.22 -15.34
C VAL A 186 -10.11 -12.09 -14.20
N GLY A 187 -10.57 -11.86 -12.97
CA GLY A 187 -10.12 -12.60 -11.80
C GLY A 187 -8.75 -12.17 -11.29
N VAL A 188 -8.28 -12.82 -10.22
CA VAL A 188 -6.96 -12.57 -9.62
C VAL A 188 -6.44 -13.82 -8.92
N LEU A 189 -5.17 -14.13 -9.12
CA LEU A 189 -4.47 -15.23 -8.45
C LEU A 189 -4.02 -14.79 -7.05
N GLY A 190 -4.49 -15.45 -5.98
CA GLY A 190 -4.16 -15.07 -4.59
C GLY A 190 -2.65 -15.07 -4.31
N THR A 191 -1.87 -15.98 -4.91
CA THR A 191 -0.40 -15.97 -4.75
C THR A 191 0.26 -14.80 -5.46
N ALA A 192 -0.27 -14.32 -6.58
CA ALA A 192 0.20 -13.08 -7.21
C ALA A 192 -0.01 -11.87 -6.28
N VAL A 193 -1.19 -11.78 -5.63
CA VAL A 193 -1.48 -10.76 -4.62
C VAL A 193 -0.44 -10.77 -3.51
N ASN A 194 -0.10 -11.95 -2.97
CA ASN A 194 0.88 -12.09 -1.90
C ASN A 194 2.29 -11.63 -2.33
N ILE A 195 2.71 -11.96 -3.55
CA ILE A 195 4.02 -11.57 -4.09
C ILE A 195 4.09 -10.04 -4.25
N ILE A 196 3.10 -9.44 -4.90
CA ILE A 196 3.06 -8.00 -5.17
C ILE A 196 3.06 -7.20 -3.85
N ALA A 197 2.18 -7.54 -2.91
CA ALA A 197 2.13 -6.87 -1.61
C ALA A 197 3.42 -7.04 -0.80
N SER A 198 4.10 -8.20 -0.90
CA SER A 198 5.38 -8.41 -0.21
C SER A 198 6.50 -7.55 -0.79
N VAL A 199 6.51 -7.35 -2.11
CA VAL A 199 7.44 -6.43 -2.77
C VAL A 199 7.15 -4.99 -2.37
N GLU A 200 5.90 -4.59 -2.39
CA GLU A 200 5.44 -3.28 -1.94
C GLU A 200 5.90 -2.98 -0.52
N VAL A 201 5.65 -3.90 0.42
CA VAL A 201 6.11 -3.73 1.81
C VAL A 201 7.64 -3.65 1.88
N THR A 202 8.37 -4.45 1.10
CA THR A 202 9.83 -4.40 1.10
C THR A 202 10.36 -3.01 0.71
N GLU A 203 9.78 -2.39 -0.33
CA GLU A 203 10.12 -1.03 -0.70
C GLU A 203 9.71 -0.03 0.40
N GLY A 204 8.53 -0.21 1.00
CA GLY A 204 8.06 0.60 2.12
C GLY A 204 9.00 0.54 3.34
N LEU A 205 9.47 -0.65 3.72
CA LEU A 205 10.43 -0.82 4.82
C LEU A 205 11.74 -0.08 4.55
N LYS A 206 12.25 -0.08 3.30
CA LYS A 206 13.44 0.70 2.93
C LYS A 206 13.24 2.19 3.17
N ILE A 207 12.07 2.74 2.80
CA ILE A 207 11.73 4.14 3.06
C ILE A 207 11.70 4.42 4.56
N LEU A 208 10.97 3.62 5.34
CA LEU A 208 10.82 3.78 6.78
C LEU A 208 12.16 3.68 7.54
N MET A 209 13.08 2.86 7.05
CA MET A 209 14.43 2.76 7.60
C MET A 209 15.39 3.85 7.12
N GLY A 210 14.98 4.74 6.19
CA GLY A 210 15.84 5.75 5.57
C GLY A 210 16.87 5.15 4.60
N ARG A 211 16.62 3.95 4.04
CA ARG A 211 17.48 3.27 3.05
C ARG A 211 17.05 3.61 1.61
N GLN A 212 16.86 4.88 1.34
CA GLN A 212 16.37 5.33 0.02
C GLN A 212 17.36 5.06 -1.12
N ASP A 213 18.64 4.88 -0.82
CA ASP A 213 19.69 4.44 -1.74
C ASP A 213 19.46 3.02 -2.29
N SER A 214 18.75 2.20 -1.52
CA SER A 214 18.43 0.80 -1.88
C SER A 214 17.09 0.64 -2.60
N LEU A 215 16.34 1.73 -2.83
CA LEU A 215 15.04 1.67 -3.51
C LEU A 215 15.18 1.30 -4.99
N ILE A 216 14.25 0.48 -5.45
CA ILE A 216 14.07 0.23 -6.87
C ILE A 216 13.28 1.40 -7.45
N ARG A 217 13.97 2.38 -8.03
CA ARG A 217 13.38 3.60 -8.63
C ARG A 217 12.80 3.33 -10.03
N LYS A 218 12.29 2.14 -10.26
CA LYS A 218 11.72 1.65 -11.51
C LYS A 218 10.36 1.02 -11.23
N LEU A 219 9.49 1.02 -12.22
CA LEU A 219 8.25 0.25 -12.14
C LEU A 219 8.58 -1.24 -12.19
N ILE A 220 8.33 -1.93 -11.10
CA ILE A 220 8.50 -3.37 -10.99
C ILE A 220 7.24 -4.02 -11.58
N TYR A 221 7.43 -4.95 -12.51
CA TYR A 221 6.38 -5.80 -13.07
C TYR A 221 6.68 -7.25 -12.76
N ILE A 222 5.71 -7.97 -12.24
CA ILE A 222 5.85 -9.39 -11.91
C ILE A 222 4.63 -10.14 -12.46
N ASP A 223 4.87 -11.18 -13.25
CA ASP A 223 3.87 -12.18 -13.58
C ASP A 223 4.21 -13.50 -12.86
N ALA A 224 3.39 -13.82 -11.85
CA ALA A 224 3.62 -14.97 -10.99
C ALA A 224 3.43 -16.31 -11.74
N TRP A 225 2.55 -16.35 -12.73
CA TRP A 225 2.28 -17.55 -13.50
C TRP A 225 3.38 -17.85 -14.51
N GLN A 226 3.87 -16.81 -15.18
CA GLN A 226 4.96 -16.91 -16.16
C GLN A 226 6.35 -16.94 -15.49
N GLY A 227 6.45 -16.63 -14.19
CA GLY A 227 7.72 -16.51 -13.50
C GLY A 227 8.56 -15.34 -14.00
N THR A 228 7.94 -14.28 -14.52
CA THR A 228 8.62 -13.12 -15.08
C THR A 228 8.77 -12.05 -14.01
N TRP A 229 9.97 -11.46 -13.94
CA TRP A 229 10.28 -10.30 -13.11
C TRP A 229 11.03 -9.26 -13.94
N SER A 230 10.47 -8.07 -14.08
CA SER A 230 11.02 -6.99 -14.91
C SER A 230 10.95 -5.65 -14.17
N ALA A 231 11.85 -4.73 -14.52
CA ALA A 231 11.85 -3.38 -13.98
C ALA A 231 12.02 -2.35 -15.10
N TYR A 232 11.07 -1.44 -15.21
CA TYR A 232 10.99 -0.45 -16.29
C TYR A 232 11.23 0.96 -15.75
N GLU A 233 12.09 1.72 -16.43
CA GLU A 233 12.26 3.13 -16.11
C GLU A 233 11.01 3.93 -16.49
N ILE A 234 10.47 4.66 -15.52
CA ILE A 234 9.44 5.66 -15.78
C ILE A 234 10.14 6.99 -16.05
N LYS A 235 10.10 7.43 -17.29
CA LYS A 235 10.59 8.74 -17.67
C LYS A 235 9.48 9.77 -17.52
N LYS A 236 9.80 10.91 -16.94
CA LYS A 236 8.92 12.08 -17.07
C LYS A 236 8.90 12.47 -18.53
N ASP A 237 7.72 12.60 -19.09
CA ASP A 237 7.50 13.17 -20.43
C ASP A 237 7.94 14.65 -20.42
N ASP A 238 8.24 15.21 -21.60
CA ASP A 238 8.56 16.65 -21.78
C ASP A 238 7.40 17.57 -21.37
N LYS A 239 6.19 17.03 -21.30
CA LYS A 239 5.02 17.73 -20.78
C LYS A 239 5.06 17.78 -19.25
N ARG A 240 4.89 18.98 -18.70
CA ARG A 240 4.75 19.17 -17.25
C ARG A 240 3.62 18.32 -16.67
N CYS A 241 3.88 17.70 -15.55
CA CYS A 241 2.87 16.94 -14.82
C CYS A 241 1.98 17.92 -14.02
N PRO A 242 0.65 17.86 -14.15
CA PRO A 242 -0.23 18.78 -13.43
C PRO A 242 -0.04 18.66 -11.91
N VAL A 243 0.22 17.47 -11.39
CA VAL A 243 0.30 17.21 -9.95
C VAL A 243 1.68 17.54 -9.38
N CYS A 244 2.75 16.88 -9.83
CA CYS A 244 4.04 17.05 -9.17
C CYS A 244 4.82 18.28 -9.64
N ASP A 245 4.57 18.81 -10.87
CA ASP A 245 5.24 19.98 -11.40
C ASP A 245 4.42 21.28 -11.23
N GLU A 246 3.10 21.22 -11.46
CA GLU A 246 2.21 22.39 -11.42
C GLU A 246 1.41 22.51 -10.12
N ARG A 247 1.44 21.47 -9.26
CA ARG A 247 0.74 21.41 -7.97
C ARG A 247 -0.77 21.64 -8.07
N GLN A 248 -1.38 21.15 -9.16
CA GLN A 248 -2.82 21.12 -9.36
C GLN A 248 -3.39 19.81 -8.81
N PHE A 249 -4.40 19.89 -7.94
CA PHE A 249 -4.93 18.74 -7.19
C PHE A 249 -6.42 18.57 -7.47
N ALA A 250 -6.75 18.22 -8.73
CA ALA A 250 -8.11 18.17 -9.23
C ALA A 250 -9.00 17.14 -8.49
N PHE A 251 -8.44 16.01 -8.06
CA PHE A 251 -9.19 15.00 -7.30
C PHE A 251 -9.45 15.43 -5.86
N LEU A 252 -8.56 16.17 -5.24
CA LEU A 252 -8.76 16.76 -3.90
C LEU A 252 -9.76 17.92 -3.90
N GLU A 253 -10.01 18.55 -5.04
CA GLU A 253 -10.95 19.67 -5.19
C GLU A 253 -12.35 19.24 -5.58
N LYS A 254 -12.52 18.04 -6.14
CA LYS A 254 -13.85 17.50 -6.56
C LYS A 254 -14.88 17.33 -5.44
N GLY A 255 -14.51 17.50 -4.19
CA GLY A 255 -15.39 17.31 -3.03
C GLY A 255 -15.59 18.56 -2.16
N LYS A 256 -15.17 19.74 -2.64
CA LYS A 256 -15.30 21.01 -1.91
C LYS A 256 -16.44 21.87 -2.45
#